data_75d2a44afec0d89a46048544740c157a
#
_entry.id   75d2a44afec0d89a46048544740c157a
#
_cell.length_a   1.000
_cell.length_b   1.000
_cell.length_c   1.000
_cell.angle_alpha   90.00
_cell.angle_beta   90.00
_cell.angle_gamma   90.00
#
_symmetry.space_group_name_H-M   'P 1'
#
loop_
_entity.id
_entity.type
_entity.pdbx_description
1 polymer ?
#
loop_
_entity_poly.entity_id
_entity_poly.type
_entity_poly.pdbx_seq_one_letter_code
_entity_poly.pdbx_strand_id
1 'polypeptide(L)'
;MKNVKYEQVANTHKASENKCKNAIIAFISGGTIGLIGELIIEFLCLYLEISRTDAGTYMIVFFIFLASLFTALGFFDKWVNKCRCGLLIPITGFAHSMTSSCLDYKKEGPVSGFGSNMFKLAGSVIVYGVFSAWIFGMIRYILGGAL
;
A
#
# COMPACT_ATOMS: atom_id res chain seq x y z
N MET A 1 -10.40 -33.03 22.27
CA MET A 1 -9.60 -33.78 21.28
C MET A 1 -9.51 -33.12 19.87
N LYS A 2 -10.45 -32.26 19.46
CA LYS A 2 -10.37 -31.56 18.12
C LYS A 2 -9.29 -30.48 18.05
N ASN A 3 -9.01 -29.75 19.12
CA ASN A 3 -8.07 -28.61 19.11
C ASN A 3 -6.60 -29.01 18.92
N VAL A 4 -6.17 -30.14 19.43
CA VAL A 4 -4.78 -30.63 19.30
C VAL A 4 -4.42 -30.97 17.86
N LYS A 5 -5.37 -31.50 17.09
CA LYS A 5 -5.17 -31.82 15.67
C LYS A 5 -5.04 -30.56 14.82
N TYR A 6 -5.80 -29.50 15.12
CA TYR A 6 -5.70 -28.20 14.42
C TYR A 6 -4.37 -27.50 14.72
N GLU A 7 -3.91 -27.51 15.98
CA GLU A 7 -2.62 -26.92 16.34
C GLU A 7 -1.43 -27.66 15.69
N GLN A 8 -1.50 -28.98 15.60
CA GLN A 8 -0.46 -29.76 14.92
C GLN A 8 -0.42 -29.46 13.42
N VAL A 9 -1.57 -29.39 12.74
CA VAL A 9 -1.65 -29.03 11.32
C VAL A 9 -1.25 -27.57 11.08
N ALA A 10 -1.65 -26.65 11.94
CA ALA A 10 -1.25 -25.24 11.86
C ALA A 10 0.27 -25.07 12.08
N ASN A 11 0.88 -25.83 12.97
CA ASN A 11 2.32 -25.75 13.23
C ASN A 11 3.17 -26.38 12.13
N THR A 12 2.67 -27.42 11.42
CA THR A 12 3.36 -27.99 10.25
C THR A 12 3.29 -27.08 9.03
N HIS A 13 2.29 -26.19 8.94
CA HIS A 13 2.15 -25.22 7.85
C HIS A 13 2.66 -23.81 8.20
N LYS A 14 3.16 -23.61 9.43
CA LYS A 14 3.88 -22.38 9.78
C LYS A 14 5.18 -22.33 8.99
N ALA A 15 5.16 -21.57 7.89
CA ALA A 15 6.40 -21.19 7.22
C ALA A 15 7.31 -20.53 8.25
N SER A 16 8.48 -21.13 8.51
CA SER A 16 9.53 -20.55 9.33
C SER A 16 10.10 -19.32 8.60
N GLU A 17 9.38 -18.21 8.66
CA GLU A 17 9.83 -16.96 8.06
C GLU A 17 10.83 -16.27 8.99
N ASN A 18 12.02 -16.02 8.49
CA ASN A 18 13.03 -15.16 9.15
C ASN A 18 12.52 -13.71 9.18
N LYS A 19 11.84 -13.34 10.26
CA LYS A 19 11.23 -12.01 10.45
C LYS A 19 12.22 -10.88 10.22
N CYS A 20 13.43 -11.00 10.74
CA CYS A 20 14.49 -9.99 10.55
C CYS A 20 14.90 -9.84 9.09
N LYS A 21 15.07 -10.93 8.35
CA LYS A 21 15.40 -10.89 6.93
C LYS A 21 14.29 -10.22 6.11
N ASN A 22 13.04 -10.57 6.39
CA ASN A 22 11.89 -9.99 5.70
C ASN A 22 11.74 -8.49 6.02
N ALA A 23 12.01 -8.07 7.27
CA ALA A 23 12.01 -6.65 7.67
C ALA A 23 13.09 -5.84 6.92
N ILE A 24 14.30 -6.37 6.81
CA ILE A 24 15.40 -5.72 6.07
C ILE A 24 15.03 -5.59 4.58
N ILE A 25 14.52 -6.65 3.96
CA ILE A 25 14.08 -6.61 2.56
C ILE A 25 12.99 -5.56 2.36
N ALA A 26 11.99 -5.51 3.26
CA ALA A 26 10.91 -4.53 3.20
C ALA A 26 11.43 -3.10 3.38
N PHE A 27 12.39 -2.88 4.27
CA PHE A 27 13.02 -1.57 4.49
C PHE A 27 13.79 -1.10 3.25
N ILE A 28 14.62 -1.97 2.66
CA ILE A 28 15.39 -1.63 1.47
C ILE A 28 14.45 -1.38 0.28
N SER A 29 13.46 -2.23 0.05
CA SER A 29 12.53 -2.06 -1.09
C SER A 29 11.64 -0.84 -0.92
N GLY A 30 11.12 -0.56 0.28
CA GLY A 30 10.37 0.66 0.56
C GLY A 30 11.22 1.92 0.43
N GLY A 31 12.46 1.87 0.94
CA GLY A 31 13.44 2.96 0.81
C GLY A 31 13.80 3.26 -0.64
N THR A 32 13.99 2.24 -1.48
CA THR A 32 14.26 2.46 -2.92
C THR A 32 13.09 3.11 -3.64
N ILE A 33 11.84 2.73 -3.31
CA ILE A 33 10.65 3.39 -3.87
C ILE A 33 10.59 4.86 -3.44
N GLY A 34 10.88 5.14 -2.16
CA GLY A 34 10.94 6.50 -1.64
C GLY A 34 12.00 7.35 -2.35
N LEU A 35 13.21 6.80 -2.56
CA LEU A 35 14.26 7.48 -3.32
C LEU A 35 13.88 7.76 -4.75
N ILE A 36 13.28 6.81 -5.44
CA ILE A 36 12.77 7.01 -6.81
C ILE A 36 11.70 8.11 -6.83
N GLY A 37 10.80 8.11 -5.84
CA GLY A 37 9.78 9.14 -5.70
C GLY A 37 10.37 10.53 -5.52
N GLU A 38 11.37 10.68 -4.66
CA GLU A 38 12.05 11.96 -4.44
C GLU A 38 12.79 12.45 -5.69
N LEU A 39 13.48 11.55 -6.39
CA LEU A 39 14.12 11.89 -7.66
C LEU A 39 13.12 12.38 -8.72
N ILE A 40 11.94 11.77 -8.78
CA ILE A 40 10.87 12.23 -9.69
C ILE A 40 10.37 13.62 -9.29
N ILE A 41 10.18 13.87 -7.99
CA ILE A 41 9.76 15.18 -7.48
C ILE A 41 10.79 16.25 -7.85
N GLU A 42 12.07 16.01 -7.57
CA GLU A 42 13.14 16.95 -7.91
C GLU A 42 13.22 17.20 -9.41
N PHE A 43 13.13 16.14 -10.21
CA PHE A 43 13.11 16.27 -11.67
C PHE A 43 11.93 17.14 -12.16
N LEU A 44 10.73 16.92 -11.62
CA LEU A 44 9.55 17.71 -11.98
C LEU A 44 9.68 19.18 -11.54
N CYS A 45 10.21 19.44 -10.35
CA CYS A 45 10.45 20.79 -9.87
C CYS A 45 11.45 21.55 -10.73
N LEU A 46 12.54 20.89 -11.16
CA LEU A 46 13.58 21.51 -11.97
C LEU A 46 13.15 21.74 -13.43
N TYR A 47 12.38 20.80 -13.99
CA TYR A 47 12.06 20.84 -15.44
C TYR A 47 10.77 21.61 -15.74
N LEU A 48 9.79 21.57 -14.83
CA LEU A 48 8.47 22.19 -15.00
C LEU A 48 8.30 23.47 -14.17
N GLU A 49 9.26 23.82 -13.32
CA GLU A 49 9.21 24.99 -12.41
C GLU A 49 7.95 25.02 -11.53
N ILE A 50 7.41 23.83 -11.18
CA ILE A 50 6.22 23.68 -10.36
C ILE A 50 6.57 23.59 -8.87
N SER A 51 5.59 23.88 -8.01
CA SER A 51 5.78 23.76 -6.57
C SER A 51 6.05 22.31 -6.17
N ARG A 52 6.82 22.11 -5.10
CA ARG A 52 7.12 20.77 -4.55
C ARG A 52 5.84 19.99 -4.16
N THR A 53 4.79 20.70 -3.76
CA THR A 53 3.50 20.12 -3.40
C THR A 53 2.80 19.53 -4.63
N ASP A 54 2.80 20.27 -5.74
CA ASP A 54 2.20 19.82 -7.00
C ASP A 54 3.00 18.68 -7.62
N ALA A 55 4.34 18.78 -7.60
CA ALA A 55 5.22 17.69 -8.05
C ALA A 55 4.98 16.39 -7.27
N GLY A 56 4.74 16.47 -5.95
CA GLY A 56 4.35 15.33 -5.13
C GLY A 56 3.04 14.69 -5.58
N THR A 57 2.06 15.49 -5.95
CA THR A 57 0.78 15.00 -6.48
C THR A 57 0.96 14.26 -7.82
N TYR A 58 1.73 14.81 -8.73
CA TYR A 58 2.04 14.15 -10.01
C TYR A 58 2.81 12.84 -9.82
N MET A 59 3.77 12.80 -8.90
CA MET A 59 4.51 11.59 -8.56
C MET A 59 3.57 10.49 -8.03
N ILE A 60 2.62 10.82 -7.14
CA ILE A 60 1.63 9.88 -6.61
C ILE A 60 0.77 9.30 -7.73
N VAL A 61 0.23 10.14 -8.62
CA VAL A 61 -0.58 9.71 -9.77
C VAL A 61 0.22 8.78 -10.69
N PHE A 62 1.48 9.12 -10.95
CA PHE A 62 2.38 8.30 -11.75
C PHE A 62 2.62 6.91 -11.14
N PHE A 63 2.86 6.84 -9.83
CA PHE A 63 3.04 5.57 -9.13
C PHE A 63 1.77 4.72 -9.10
N ILE A 64 0.60 5.33 -8.92
CA ILE A 64 -0.68 4.63 -9.00
C ILE A 64 -0.86 4.03 -10.39
N PHE A 65 -0.59 4.80 -11.45
CA PHE A 65 -0.68 4.33 -12.82
C PHE A 65 0.26 3.14 -13.09
N LEU A 66 1.53 3.24 -12.72
CA LEU A 66 2.51 2.15 -12.90
C LEU A 66 2.13 0.89 -12.12
N ALA A 67 1.73 1.05 -10.86
CA ALA A 67 1.34 -0.08 -10.02
C ALA A 67 0.09 -0.79 -10.59
N SER A 68 -0.91 -0.04 -11.05
CA SER A 68 -2.10 -0.59 -11.68
C SER A 68 -1.77 -1.30 -13.00
N LEU A 69 -0.91 -0.71 -13.82
CA LEU A 69 -0.45 -1.32 -15.08
C LEU A 69 0.29 -2.63 -14.84
N PHE A 70 1.27 -2.65 -13.93
CA PHE A 70 2.03 -3.85 -13.61
C PHE A 70 1.17 -4.93 -12.95
N THR A 71 0.14 -4.54 -12.20
CA THR A 71 -0.84 -5.48 -11.64
C THR A 71 -1.68 -6.10 -12.73
N ALA A 72 -2.17 -5.30 -13.68
CA ALA A 72 -2.95 -5.79 -14.82
C ALA A 72 -2.15 -6.76 -15.72
N LEU A 73 -0.83 -6.55 -15.82
CA LEU A 73 0.10 -7.42 -16.55
C LEU A 73 0.54 -8.66 -15.75
N GLY A 74 0.17 -8.78 -14.47
CA GLY A 74 0.53 -9.91 -13.59
C GLY A 74 1.98 -9.92 -13.12
N PHE A 75 2.74 -8.84 -13.30
CA PHE A 75 4.13 -8.75 -12.82
C PHE A 75 4.23 -8.32 -11.36
N PHE A 76 3.28 -7.52 -10.89
CA PHE A 76 3.34 -6.92 -9.57
C PHE A 76 3.34 -7.96 -8.44
N ASP A 77 2.56 -9.02 -8.56
CA ASP A 77 2.49 -10.11 -7.57
C ASP A 77 3.84 -10.80 -7.35
N LYS A 78 4.61 -10.98 -8.42
CA LYS A 78 5.95 -11.56 -8.34
C LYS A 78 6.92 -10.65 -7.57
N TRP A 79 6.77 -9.35 -7.71
CA TRP A 79 7.58 -8.35 -7.01
C TRP A 79 7.18 -8.22 -5.54
N VAL A 80 5.88 -8.23 -5.23
CA VAL A 80 5.37 -8.24 -3.86
C VAL A 80 5.90 -9.45 -3.09
N ASN A 81 5.92 -10.62 -3.69
CA ASN A 81 6.44 -11.82 -3.06
C ASN A 81 7.94 -11.71 -2.68
N LYS A 82 8.72 -10.93 -3.44
CA LYS A 82 10.14 -10.67 -3.17
C LYS A 82 10.37 -9.50 -2.21
N CYS A 83 9.67 -8.39 -2.44
CA CYS A 83 9.85 -7.12 -1.71
C CYS A 83 9.03 -7.04 -0.42
N ARG A 84 8.12 -8.01 -0.20
CA ARG A 84 7.28 -8.10 1.00
C ARG A 84 6.51 -6.79 1.25
N CYS A 85 6.43 -6.38 2.52
CA CYS A 85 5.70 -5.18 2.92
C CYS A 85 6.23 -3.86 2.32
N GLY A 86 7.49 -3.83 1.87
CA GLY A 86 8.09 -2.61 1.32
C GLY A 86 7.42 -2.09 0.04
N LEU A 87 6.79 -2.98 -0.73
CA LEU A 87 6.02 -2.62 -1.93
C LEU A 87 4.52 -2.47 -1.63
N LEU A 88 4.03 -3.08 -0.54
CA LEU A 88 2.60 -3.07 -0.17
C LEU A 88 2.20 -1.86 0.68
N ILE A 89 3.09 -1.33 1.52
CA ILE A 89 2.79 -0.21 2.40
C ILE A 89 2.64 1.12 1.64
N PRO A 90 3.50 1.44 0.65
CA PRO A 90 3.34 2.66 -0.15
C PRO A 90 2.05 2.68 -0.96
N ILE A 91 1.76 3.84 -1.58
CA ILE A 91 0.57 4.04 -2.43
C ILE A 91 0.48 3.00 -3.57
N THR A 92 1.61 2.45 -3.99
CA THR A 92 1.69 1.37 -4.99
C THR A 92 0.99 0.10 -4.56
N GLY A 93 1.07 -0.26 -3.27
CA GLY A 93 0.36 -1.42 -2.72
C GLY A 93 -1.14 -1.20 -2.66
N PHE A 94 -1.58 0.02 -2.34
CA PHE A 94 -3.00 0.38 -2.39
C PHE A 94 -3.55 0.29 -3.82
N ALA A 95 -2.85 0.86 -4.79
CA ALA A 95 -3.20 0.78 -6.21
C ALA A 95 -3.25 -0.68 -6.71
N HIS A 96 -2.27 -1.50 -6.30
CA HIS A 96 -2.26 -2.93 -6.59
C HIS A 96 -3.49 -3.65 -6.03
N SER A 97 -3.82 -3.47 -4.75
CA SER A 97 -4.97 -4.13 -4.13
C SER A 97 -6.30 -3.71 -4.74
N MET A 98 -6.45 -2.45 -5.12
CA MET A 98 -7.62 -1.93 -5.83
C MET A 98 -7.76 -2.57 -7.23
N THR A 99 -6.66 -2.60 -7.99
CA THR A 99 -6.66 -3.16 -9.35
C THR A 99 -6.87 -4.67 -9.33
N SER A 100 -6.23 -5.40 -8.40
CA SER A 100 -6.42 -6.85 -8.22
C SER A 100 -7.87 -7.16 -7.89
N SER A 101 -8.47 -6.43 -6.96
CA SER A 101 -9.90 -6.56 -6.63
C SER A 101 -10.80 -6.31 -7.84
N CYS A 102 -10.46 -5.32 -8.67
CA CYS A 102 -11.21 -5.04 -9.90
C CYS A 102 -11.14 -6.22 -10.90
N LEU A 103 -9.97 -6.83 -11.05
CA LEU A 103 -9.76 -7.95 -11.95
C LEU A 103 -10.47 -9.22 -11.46
N ASP A 104 -10.40 -9.52 -10.16
CA ASP A 104 -10.99 -10.71 -9.55
C ASP A 104 -12.51 -10.71 -9.65
N TYR A 105 -13.13 -9.56 -9.37
CA TYR A 105 -14.59 -9.41 -9.34
C TYR A 105 -15.21 -8.88 -10.63
N LYS A 106 -14.44 -8.81 -11.73
CA LYS A 106 -14.90 -8.31 -13.02
C LYS A 106 -16.16 -9.03 -13.56
N LYS A 107 -16.27 -10.33 -13.28
CA LYS A 107 -17.37 -11.17 -13.77
C LYS A 107 -18.69 -10.96 -13.01
N GLU A 108 -18.65 -10.36 -11.83
CA GLU A 108 -19.82 -10.15 -10.96
C GLU A 108 -20.59 -8.84 -11.27
N GLY A 109 -20.09 -8.06 -12.24
CA GLY A 109 -20.70 -6.82 -12.69
C GLY A 109 -20.11 -5.55 -12.07
N PRO A 110 -20.48 -4.36 -12.59
CA PRO A 110 -19.84 -3.11 -12.21
C PRO A 110 -20.20 -2.61 -10.81
N VAL A 111 -21.41 -2.81 -10.35
CA VAL A 111 -21.89 -2.26 -9.08
C VAL A 111 -21.65 -3.21 -7.92
N SER A 112 -22.15 -4.45 -8.00
CA SER A 112 -22.05 -5.45 -6.94
C SER A 112 -20.71 -6.19 -6.93
N GLY A 113 -20.03 -6.27 -8.07
CA GLY A 113 -18.76 -6.92 -8.22
C GLY A 113 -17.58 -5.99 -7.91
N PHE A 114 -16.89 -5.52 -8.94
CA PHE A 114 -15.63 -4.77 -8.74
C PHE A 114 -15.84 -3.44 -8.01
N GLY A 115 -16.93 -2.71 -8.25
CA GLY A 115 -17.20 -1.44 -7.58
C GLY A 115 -17.31 -1.60 -6.07
N SER A 116 -18.16 -2.50 -5.60
CA SER A 116 -18.36 -2.77 -4.17
C SER A 116 -17.07 -3.18 -3.48
N ASN A 117 -16.28 -4.07 -4.09
CA ASN A 117 -15.03 -4.56 -3.49
C ASN A 117 -13.91 -3.51 -3.49
N MET A 118 -13.81 -2.67 -4.52
CA MET A 118 -12.90 -1.52 -4.53
C MET A 118 -13.24 -0.52 -3.42
N PHE A 119 -14.51 -0.14 -3.29
CA PHE A 119 -14.94 0.80 -2.25
C PHE A 119 -14.82 0.22 -0.84
N LYS A 120 -14.96 -1.07 -0.66
CA LYS A 120 -14.70 -1.74 0.63
C LYS A 120 -13.24 -1.56 1.08
N LEU A 121 -12.29 -1.68 0.15
CA LEU A 121 -10.87 -1.44 0.44
C LEU A 121 -10.59 0.05 0.69
N ALA A 122 -11.06 0.92 -0.20
CA ALA A 122 -10.87 2.37 -0.07
C ALA A 122 -11.53 2.90 1.21
N GLY A 123 -12.75 2.46 1.52
CA GLY A 123 -13.49 2.87 2.70
C GLY A 123 -12.77 2.53 4.01
N SER A 124 -12.19 1.34 4.11
CA SER A 124 -11.42 0.96 5.29
C SER A 124 -10.20 1.86 5.51
N VAL A 125 -9.43 2.15 4.46
CA VAL A 125 -8.25 3.02 4.53
C VAL A 125 -8.64 4.44 4.95
N ILE A 126 -9.73 4.98 4.36
CA ILE A 126 -10.22 6.33 4.70
C ILE A 126 -10.67 6.40 6.16
N VAL A 127 -11.48 5.44 6.62
CA VAL A 127 -11.98 5.42 8.00
C VAL A 127 -10.83 5.35 9.00
N TYR A 128 -9.90 4.42 8.83
CA TYR A 128 -8.73 4.32 9.71
C TYR A 128 -7.82 5.53 9.62
N GLY A 129 -7.63 6.10 8.44
CA GLY A 129 -6.84 7.31 8.23
C GLY A 129 -7.41 8.52 8.96
N VAL A 130 -8.71 8.78 8.79
CA VAL A 130 -9.42 9.89 9.48
C VAL A 130 -9.40 9.69 10.99
N PHE A 131 -9.67 8.48 11.46
CA PHE A 131 -9.67 8.17 12.89
C PHE A 131 -8.28 8.37 13.52
N SER A 132 -7.24 7.90 12.85
CA SER A 132 -5.86 8.09 13.29
C SER A 132 -5.47 9.58 13.30
N ALA A 133 -5.80 10.30 12.24
CA ALA A 133 -5.52 11.75 12.16
C ALA A 133 -6.24 12.53 13.27
N TRP A 134 -7.48 12.14 13.61
CA TRP A 134 -8.22 12.74 14.72
C TRP A 134 -7.54 12.48 16.07
N ILE A 135 -7.12 11.24 16.36
CA ILE A 135 -6.41 10.90 17.60
C ILE A 135 -5.11 11.70 17.72
N PHE A 136 -4.27 11.68 16.68
CA PHE A 136 -2.99 12.38 16.71
C PHE A 136 -3.17 13.91 16.76
N GLY A 137 -4.22 14.44 16.09
CA GLY A 137 -4.61 15.83 16.20
C GLY A 137 -5.00 16.24 17.63
N MET A 138 -5.79 15.40 18.31
CA MET A 138 -6.14 15.60 19.72
C MET A 138 -4.91 15.56 20.63
N ILE A 139 -4.04 14.60 20.46
CA ILE A 139 -2.80 14.49 21.25
C ILE A 139 -1.94 15.74 21.03
N ARG A 140 -1.77 16.19 19.79
CA ARG A 140 -1.01 17.41 19.47
C ARG A 140 -1.64 18.64 20.11
N TYR A 141 -2.96 18.76 20.07
CA TYR A 141 -3.68 19.88 20.70
C TYR A 141 -3.45 19.91 22.22
N ILE A 142 -3.52 18.75 22.89
CA ILE A 142 -3.35 18.66 24.35
C ILE A 142 -1.89 18.92 24.77
N LEU A 143 -0.92 18.40 24.02
CA LEU A 143 0.51 18.51 24.36
C LEU A 143 1.14 19.81 23.88
N GLY A 144 0.65 20.40 22.79
CA GLY A 144 1.27 21.57 22.14
C GLY A 144 0.63 22.91 22.50
N GLY A 145 -0.47 22.93 23.26
CA GLY A 145 -1.27 24.14 23.41
C GLY A 145 -1.77 24.66 22.04
N ALA A 146 -2.90 25.28 21.97
CA ALA A 146 -3.42 25.90 20.74
C ALA A 146 -2.44 26.99 20.25
N LEU A 147 -1.54 26.63 19.33
CA LEU A 147 -0.77 27.56 18.51
C LEU A 147 -1.23 27.41 17.06
#